data_e1cd9ba63e863348e5f0f32d98116f3b
#
_entry.id   e1cd9ba63e863348e5f0f32d98116f3b
#
_cell.length_a   1.000
_cell.length_b   1.000
_cell.length_c   1.000
_cell.angle_alpha   90.00
_cell.angle_beta   90.00
_cell.angle_gamma   90.00
#
_symmetry.space_group_name_H-M   'P 1'
#
loop_
_entity.id
_entity.type
_entity.pdbx_description
1 polymer ?
#
loop_
_entity_poly.entity_id
_entity_poly.type
_entity_poly.pdbx_seq_one_letter_code
_entity_poly.pdbx_strand_id
1 'polypeptide(L)'
;MDGMPLTLNQIRTFYDVDNLQEMLDDLVKKGYLAYEHPKALVDGQRKPDLNKPKGYNIVAGKLSFEFSKVLDPKKLAPTLVAMDVSKLGVIDGDGIRKLTIREGQRLCGYDPETYDLGVVKESEAFDLLGNTVCVPVIEAISEKIATALRV
;
A
#
# COMPACT_ATOMS: atom_id res chain seq x y z
N MET A 1 8.70 -1.54 8.21
CA MET A 1 9.92 -2.04 8.89
C MET A 1 11.11 -1.37 8.23
N ASP A 2 11.84 -0.54 8.95
CA ASP A 2 13.19 -0.18 8.50
C ASP A 2 14.02 -1.45 8.65
N GLY A 3 14.29 -2.13 7.53
CA GLY A 3 15.08 -3.34 7.53
C GLY A 3 16.46 -3.08 8.12
N MET A 4 17.03 -4.04 8.83
CA MET A 4 18.44 -3.98 9.15
C MET A 4 19.23 -4.23 7.87
N PRO A 5 20.20 -3.35 7.52
CA PRO A 5 21.08 -3.60 6.39
C PRO A 5 21.79 -4.94 6.53
N LEU A 6 21.80 -5.74 5.48
CA LEU A 6 22.51 -7.02 5.44
C LEU A 6 23.87 -6.84 4.78
N THR A 7 24.93 -7.32 5.40
CA THR A 7 26.26 -7.35 4.79
C THR A 7 26.30 -8.36 3.64
N LEU A 8 27.23 -8.18 2.71
CA LEU A 8 27.42 -9.11 1.59
C LEU A 8 27.57 -10.58 2.06
N ASN A 9 28.33 -10.79 3.13
CA ASN A 9 28.54 -12.14 3.67
C ASN A 9 27.23 -12.74 4.22
N GLN A 10 26.37 -11.95 4.86
CA GLN A 10 25.07 -12.42 5.30
C GLN A 10 24.15 -12.76 4.12
N ILE A 11 24.16 -11.95 3.05
CA ILE A 11 23.36 -12.24 1.86
C ILE A 11 23.85 -13.52 1.18
N ARG A 12 25.17 -13.74 1.10
CA ARG A 12 25.76 -14.97 0.56
C ARG A 12 25.32 -16.25 1.27
N THR A 13 24.94 -16.18 2.54
CA THR A 13 24.41 -17.36 3.25
C THR A 13 23.06 -17.84 2.70
N PHE A 14 22.32 -16.97 2.02
CA PHE A 14 21.01 -17.26 1.42
C PHE A 14 21.06 -17.36 -0.11
N TYR A 15 22.03 -16.65 -0.72
CA TYR A 15 22.17 -16.51 -2.16
C TYR A 15 23.64 -16.55 -2.54
N ASP A 16 24.12 -17.71 -2.98
CA ASP A 16 25.50 -17.88 -3.41
C ASP A 16 25.55 -17.89 -4.96
N VAL A 17 25.80 -16.72 -5.53
CA VAL A 17 25.99 -16.53 -6.96
C VAL A 17 27.27 -15.72 -7.20
N ASP A 18 28.00 -16.06 -8.27
CA ASP A 18 29.35 -15.54 -8.54
C ASP A 18 29.38 -14.01 -8.68
N ASN A 19 28.34 -13.42 -9.26
CA ASN A 19 28.23 -11.98 -9.52
C ASN A 19 27.36 -11.21 -8.51
N LEU A 20 27.13 -11.76 -7.32
CA LEU A 20 26.25 -11.17 -6.30
C LEU A 20 26.60 -9.71 -5.98
N GLN A 21 27.88 -9.38 -5.80
CA GLN A 21 28.32 -8.03 -5.51
C GLN A 21 27.91 -7.06 -6.61
N GLU A 22 28.15 -7.39 -7.87
CA GLU A 22 27.81 -6.55 -9.02
C GLU A 22 26.29 -6.32 -9.13
N MET A 23 25.49 -7.38 -8.87
CA MET A 23 24.04 -7.28 -8.87
C MET A 23 23.54 -6.33 -7.79
N LEU A 24 24.08 -6.44 -6.58
CA LEU A 24 23.71 -5.56 -5.47
C LEU A 24 24.10 -4.10 -5.72
N ASP A 25 25.30 -3.88 -6.27
CA ASP A 25 25.79 -2.54 -6.62
C ASP A 25 24.96 -1.92 -7.76
N ASP A 26 24.51 -2.71 -8.72
CA ASP A 26 23.58 -2.27 -9.77
C ASP A 26 22.23 -1.86 -9.19
N LEU A 27 21.70 -2.64 -8.24
CA LEU A 27 20.45 -2.29 -7.53
C LEU A 27 20.59 -1.02 -6.69
N VAL A 28 21.77 -0.76 -6.11
CA VAL A 28 22.07 0.52 -5.44
C VAL A 28 22.07 1.68 -6.42
N LYS A 29 22.72 1.52 -7.60
CA LYS A 29 22.73 2.54 -8.67
C LYS A 29 21.31 2.85 -9.17
N LYS A 30 20.46 1.84 -9.28
CA LYS A 30 19.05 1.98 -9.68
C LYS A 30 18.15 2.52 -8.54
N GLY A 31 18.69 2.67 -7.34
CA GLY A 31 17.97 3.21 -6.18
C GLY A 31 16.98 2.25 -5.52
N TYR A 32 17.04 0.95 -5.81
CA TYR A 32 16.25 -0.08 -5.13
C TYR A 32 16.85 -0.50 -3.79
N LEU A 33 18.16 -0.43 -3.68
CA LEU A 33 18.90 -0.66 -2.44
C LEU A 33 19.67 0.60 -2.04
N ALA A 34 19.91 0.75 -0.73
CA ALA A 34 20.84 1.70 -0.13
C ALA A 34 21.97 0.92 0.54
N TYR A 35 23.22 1.35 0.33
CA TYR A 35 24.38 0.81 1.04
C TYR A 35 24.71 1.72 2.24
N GLU A 36 24.21 1.35 3.42
CA GLU A 36 24.19 2.21 4.59
C GLU A 36 24.57 1.47 5.88
N HIS A 37 24.90 2.24 6.92
CA HIS A 37 25.06 1.70 8.27
C HIS A 37 23.71 1.37 8.89
N PRO A 38 23.61 0.31 9.73
CA PRO A 38 22.39 0.06 10.50
C PRO A 38 22.11 1.25 11.42
N LYS A 39 20.83 1.53 11.65
CA LYS A 39 20.40 2.64 12.49
C LYS A 39 20.20 2.15 13.93
N ALA A 40 20.76 2.85 14.90
CA ALA A 40 20.52 2.67 16.33
C ALA A 40 19.64 3.81 16.88
N LEU A 41 18.90 3.51 17.93
CA LEU A 41 18.11 4.52 18.63
C LEU A 41 19.03 5.25 19.62
N VAL A 42 19.28 6.55 19.37
CA VAL A 42 20.08 7.43 20.24
C VAL A 42 19.23 8.66 20.55
N ASP A 43 18.94 8.90 21.83
CA ASP A 43 18.11 10.02 22.31
C ASP A 43 16.72 10.09 21.64
N GLY A 44 16.08 8.92 21.45
CA GLY A 44 14.78 8.83 20.80
C GLY A 44 14.79 9.02 19.27
N GLN A 45 15.94 9.27 18.66
CA GLN A 45 16.12 9.42 17.23
C GLN A 45 16.92 8.25 16.64
N ARG A 46 16.55 7.82 15.43
CA ARG A 46 17.31 6.81 14.69
C ARG A 46 18.51 7.45 13.99
N LYS A 47 19.71 7.12 14.46
CA LYS A 47 20.98 7.60 13.89
C LYS A 47 21.80 6.43 13.37
N PRO A 48 22.63 6.63 12.31
CA PRO A 48 23.52 5.59 11.82
C PRO A 48 24.51 5.15 12.88
N ASP A 49 24.65 3.85 13.10
CA ASP A 49 25.64 3.26 13.99
C ASP A 49 26.93 2.99 13.21
N LEU A 50 27.86 3.94 13.29
CA LEU A 50 29.13 3.88 12.55
C LEU A 50 30.07 2.77 13.03
N ASN A 51 29.81 2.18 14.21
CA ASN A 51 30.61 1.07 14.74
C ASN A 51 30.23 -0.29 14.08
N LYS A 52 29.13 -0.34 13.35
CA LYS A 52 28.69 -1.54 12.64
C LYS A 52 29.00 -1.42 11.15
N PRO A 53 29.30 -2.54 10.47
CA PRO A 53 29.57 -2.52 9.04
C PRO A 53 28.34 -2.05 8.27
N LYS A 54 28.60 -1.40 7.12
CA LYS A 54 27.54 -1.11 6.15
C LYS A 54 26.99 -2.39 5.54
N GLY A 55 25.76 -2.30 5.13
CA GLY A 55 25.09 -3.37 4.40
C GLY A 55 24.08 -2.82 3.41
N TYR A 56 23.51 -3.70 2.63
CA TYR A 56 22.45 -3.41 1.67
C TYR A 56 21.09 -3.42 2.36
N ASN A 57 20.34 -2.35 2.20
CA ASN A 57 19.01 -2.18 2.75
C ASN A 57 18.02 -1.84 1.65
N ILE A 58 16.79 -2.33 1.75
CA ILE A 58 15.73 -2.03 0.78
C ILE A 58 15.29 -0.58 0.96
N VAL A 59 15.29 0.18 -0.12
CA VAL A 59 14.74 1.55 -0.11
C VAL A 59 13.22 1.48 -0.04
N ALA A 60 12.66 1.96 1.07
CA ALA A 60 11.22 1.97 1.30
C ALA A 60 10.49 2.69 0.15
N GLY A 61 9.41 2.09 -0.32
CA GLY A 61 8.58 2.62 -1.40
C GLY A 61 9.07 2.36 -2.83
N LYS A 62 10.34 1.94 -3.04
CA LYS A 62 10.85 1.63 -4.39
C LYS A 62 10.45 0.26 -4.90
N LEU A 63 10.21 -0.70 -4.00
CA LEU A 63 9.69 -2.04 -4.31
C LEU A 63 8.20 -2.17 -4.00
N SER A 64 7.50 -1.06 -3.75
CA SER A 64 6.04 -1.09 -3.62
C SER A 64 5.43 -1.32 -4.99
N PHE A 65 4.61 -2.35 -5.10
CA PHE A 65 3.81 -2.55 -6.30
C PHE A 65 2.84 -1.38 -6.47
N GLU A 66 2.61 -0.97 -7.72
CA GLU A 66 1.62 0.05 -8.05
C GLU A 66 0.21 -0.38 -7.64
N PHE A 67 -0.03 -1.69 -7.67
CA PHE A 67 -1.29 -2.32 -7.27
C PHE A 67 -1.05 -3.29 -6.11
N SER A 68 -1.83 -3.16 -5.05
CA SER A 68 -1.87 -4.14 -3.95
C SER A 68 -2.80 -5.30 -4.26
N LYS A 69 -3.85 -5.05 -5.05
CA LYS A 69 -4.87 -6.03 -5.44
C LYS A 69 -5.56 -5.63 -6.72
N VAL A 70 -5.82 -6.61 -7.59
CA VAL A 70 -6.68 -6.44 -8.77
C VAL A 70 -8.08 -6.97 -8.44
N LEU A 71 -9.09 -6.15 -8.69
CA LEU A 71 -10.47 -6.50 -8.44
C LEU A 71 -10.99 -7.47 -9.50
N ASP A 72 -11.65 -8.52 -9.05
CA ASP A 72 -12.36 -9.46 -9.93
C ASP A 72 -13.82 -9.00 -10.06
N PRO A 73 -14.30 -8.62 -11.28
CA PRO A 73 -15.66 -8.12 -11.46
C PRO A 73 -16.75 -9.15 -11.13
N LYS A 74 -16.39 -10.43 -11.00
CA LYS A 74 -17.30 -11.53 -10.66
C LYS A 74 -17.34 -11.84 -9.17
N LYS A 75 -16.54 -11.14 -8.35
CA LYS A 75 -16.45 -11.36 -6.90
C LYS A 75 -16.82 -10.11 -6.12
N LEU A 76 -17.07 -10.30 -4.83
CA LEU A 76 -17.26 -9.17 -3.92
C LEU A 76 -15.98 -8.34 -3.83
N ALA A 77 -16.15 -7.03 -3.85
CA ALA A 77 -15.04 -6.11 -3.60
C ALA A 77 -14.52 -6.31 -2.16
N PRO A 78 -13.21 -6.19 -1.94
CA PRO A 78 -12.68 -6.19 -0.59
C PRO A 78 -13.13 -4.94 0.16
N THR A 79 -13.02 -4.96 1.49
CA THR A 79 -13.15 -3.75 2.30
C THR A 79 -12.17 -2.70 1.81
N LEU A 80 -12.66 -1.50 1.53
CA LEU A 80 -11.84 -0.36 1.17
C LEU A 80 -11.17 0.19 2.43
N VAL A 81 -9.84 0.25 2.43
CA VAL A 81 -9.04 0.76 3.55
C VAL A 81 -8.28 1.99 3.08
N ALA A 82 -8.29 3.08 3.83
CA ALA A 82 -7.78 4.40 3.45
C ALA A 82 -6.40 4.36 2.77
N MET A 83 -5.46 3.58 3.29
CA MET A 83 -4.10 3.48 2.74
C MET A 83 -3.97 2.59 1.49
N ASP A 84 -4.98 1.76 1.18
CA ASP A 84 -4.91 0.74 0.14
C ASP A 84 -5.86 1.00 -1.05
N VAL A 85 -6.89 1.83 -0.89
CA VAL A 85 -7.87 2.10 -1.96
C VAL A 85 -7.18 2.63 -3.23
N SER A 86 -6.23 3.53 -3.08
CA SER A 86 -5.44 4.11 -4.19
C SER A 86 -4.56 3.10 -4.93
N LYS A 87 -4.40 1.89 -4.38
CA LYS A 87 -3.61 0.79 -4.95
C LYS A 87 -4.46 -0.35 -5.49
N LEU A 88 -5.78 -0.19 -5.52
CA LEU A 88 -6.67 -1.17 -6.14
C LEU A 88 -6.64 -1.00 -7.66
N GLY A 89 -6.45 -2.12 -8.35
CA GLY A 89 -6.46 -2.20 -9.80
C GLY A 89 -7.75 -2.81 -10.34
N VAL A 90 -8.14 -2.39 -11.52
CA VAL A 90 -9.23 -2.99 -12.32
C VAL A 90 -8.69 -3.37 -13.69
N ILE A 91 -9.19 -4.46 -14.25
CA ILE A 91 -8.90 -4.84 -15.64
C ILE A 91 -9.71 -3.92 -16.55
N ASP A 92 -9.02 -3.29 -17.50
CA ASP A 92 -9.61 -2.40 -18.48
C ASP A 92 -9.00 -2.68 -19.87
N GLY A 93 -9.76 -3.28 -20.75
CA GLY A 93 -9.26 -3.81 -22.00
C GLY A 93 -8.16 -4.85 -21.79
N ASP A 94 -6.99 -4.62 -22.42
CA ASP A 94 -5.83 -5.51 -22.32
C ASP A 94 -4.87 -5.12 -21.18
N GLY A 95 -5.28 -4.20 -20.30
CA GLY A 95 -4.42 -3.66 -19.25
C GLY A 95 -5.04 -3.65 -17.86
N ILE A 96 -4.26 -3.16 -16.92
CA ILE A 96 -4.70 -2.91 -15.54
C ILE A 96 -4.53 -1.41 -15.28
N ARG A 97 -5.58 -0.76 -14.77
CA ARG A 97 -5.53 0.61 -14.29
C ARG A 97 -5.97 0.71 -12.84
N LYS A 98 -5.66 1.81 -12.21
CA LYS A 98 -6.15 2.13 -10.86
C LYS A 98 -7.66 2.30 -10.86
N LEU A 99 -8.27 1.93 -9.72
CA LEU A 99 -9.65 2.26 -9.42
C LEU A 99 -9.82 3.79 -9.44
N THR A 100 -10.84 4.29 -10.10
CA THR A 100 -11.16 5.72 -10.06
C THR A 100 -11.93 6.07 -8.78
N ILE A 101 -11.90 7.34 -8.37
CA ILE A 101 -12.68 7.85 -7.22
C ILE A 101 -14.16 7.55 -7.41
N ARG A 102 -14.71 7.79 -8.61
CA ARG A 102 -16.13 7.53 -8.93
C ARG A 102 -16.49 6.05 -8.80
N GLU A 103 -15.61 5.15 -9.20
CA GLU A 103 -15.82 3.71 -9.01
C GLU A 103 -15.76 3.34 -7.52
N GLY A 104 -14.81 3.91 -6.76
CA GLY A 104 -14.75 3.75 -5.30
C GLY A 104 -16.02 4.23 -4.59
N GLN A 105 -16.57 5.38 -4.99
CA GLN A 105 -17.84 5.89 -4.48
C GLN A 105 -18.98 4.91 -4.74
N ARG A 106 -19.11 4.40 -5.97
CA ARG A 106 -20.14 3.39 -6.32
C ARG A 106 -19.99 2.10 -5.53
N LEU A 107 -18.76 1.64 -5.29
CA LEU A 107 -18.50 0.47 -4.44
C LEU A 107 -18.97 0.67 -3.00
N CYS A 108 -18.91 1.89 -2.49
CA CYS A 108 -19.43 2.25 -1.15
C CYS A 108 -20.94 2.59 -1.18
N GLY A 109 -21.58 2.61 -2.34
CA GLY A 109 -23.00 2.94 -2.49
C GLY A 109 -23.29 4.45 -2.52
N TYR A 110 -22.26 5.28 -2.75
CA TYR A 110 -22.47 6.72 -2.98
C TYR A 110 -22.68 7.00 -4.46
N ASP A 111 -23.62 7.89 -4.73
CA ASP A 111 -23.81 8.43 -6.08
C ASP A 111 -22.77 9.54 -6.34
N PRO A 112 -21.87 9.37 -7.32
CA PRO A 112 -20.85 10.38 -7.64
C PRO A 112 -21.39 11.70 -8.15
N GLU A 113 -22.63 11.77 -8.60
CA GLU A 113 -23.25 13.01 -9.05
C GLU A 113 -23.81 13.83 -7.87
N THR A 114 -24.18 13.15 -6.79
CA THR A 114 -24.69 13.79 -5.57
C THR A 114 -23.56 14.17 -4.62
N TYR A 115 -22.52 13.32 -4.54
CA TYR A 115 -21.39 13.50 -3.63
C TYR A 115 -20.11 13.74 -4.43
N ASP A 116 -19.83 15.00 -4.74
CA ASP A 116 -18.63 15.37 -5.51
C ASP A 116 -17.37 15.37 -4.62
N LEU A 117 -16.50 14.40 -4.83
CA LEU A 117 -15.16 14.36 -4.22
C LEU A 117 -14.08 15.06 -5.07
N GLY A 118 -14.42 15.66 -6.20
CA GLY A 118 -13.49 16.40 -7.05
C GLY A 118 -13.00 17.72 -6.43
N VAL A 119 -13.62 18.16 -5.34
CA VAL A 119 -13.24 19.35 -4.59
C VAL A 119 -12.01 19.18 -3.69
N VAL A 120 -11.62 17.94 -3.42
CA VAL A 120 -10.42 17.57 -2.62
C VAL A 120 -9.36 16.92 -3.50
N LYS A 121 -8.12 16.83 -2.99
CA LYS A 121 -7.05 16.11 -3.69
C LYS A 121 -7.38 14.62 -3.81
N GLU A 122 -6.89 14.01 -4.87
CA GLU A 122 -7.15 12.58 -5.15
C GLU A 122 -6.78 11.67 -3.96
N SER A 123 -5.64 11.91 -3.31
CA SER A 123 -5.22 11.15 -2.12
C SER A 123 -6.20 11.30 -0.96
N GLU A 124 -6.71 12.52 -0.74
CA GLU A 124 -7.70 12.80 0.32
C GLU A 124 -9.05 12.15 -0.01
N ALA A 125 -9.45 12.15 -1.29
CA ALA A 125 -10.67 11.46 -1.73
C ALA A 125 -10.59 9.96 -1.47
N PHE A 126 -9.45 9.31 -1.74
CA PHE A 126 -9.25 7.90 -1.42
C PHE A 126 -9.22 7.63 0.09
N ASP A 127 -8.64 8.51 0.88
CA ASP A 127 -8.65 8.41 2.34
C ASP A 127 -10.07 8.53 2.89
N LEU A 128 -10.88 9.44 2.38
CA LEU A 128 -12.30 9.57 2.73
C LEU A 128 -13.08 8.29 2.38
N LEU A 129 -12.89 7.73 1.17
CA LEU A 129 -13.52 6.49 0.77
C LEU A 129 -13.12 5.31 1.66
N GLY A 130 -11.86 5.24 2.06
CA GLY A 130 -11.37 4.17 2.93
C GLY A 130 -11.82 4.29 4.39
N ASN A 131 -12.21 5.48 4.83
CA ASN A 131 -12.71 5.75 6.18
C ASN A 131 -14.26 5.74 6.26
N THR A 132 -14.95 5.57 5.13
CA THR A 132 -16.41 5.54 5.08
C THR A 132 -16.97 4.12 5.28
N VAL A 133 -18.27 4.02 5.32
CA VAL A 133 -19.03 2.77 5.39
C VAL A 133 -19.75 2.50 4.08
N CYS A 134 -20.01 1.22 3.79
CA CYS A 134 -20.82 0.85 2.65
C CYS A 134 -22.30 1.14 2.96
N VAL A 135 -22.87 2.15 2.30
CA VAL A 135 -24.23 2.66 2.55
C VAL A 135 -25.30 1.57 2.49
N PRO A 136 -25.37 0.72 1.44
CA PRO A 136 -26.38 -0.34 1.38
C PRO A 136 -26.33 -1.34 2.54
N VAL A 137 -25.13 -1.59 3.08
CA VAL A 137 -24.95 -2.48 4.24
C VAL A 137 -25.53 -1.85 5.50
N ILE A 138 -25.25 -0.56 5.72
CA ILE A 138 -25.78 0.16 6.89
C ILE A 138 -27.30 0.32 6.80
N GLU A 139 -27.84 0.59 5.62
CA GLU A 139 -29.28 0.63 5.37
C GLU A 139 -29.95 -0.70 5.76
N ALA A 140 -29.44 -1.82 5.23
CA ALA A 140 -29.97 -3.14 5.55
C ALA A 140 -29.91 -3.49 7.05
N ILE A 141 -28.84 -3.11 7.73
CA ILE A 141 -28.71 -3.28 9.19
C ILE A 141 -29.75 -2.41 9.92
N SER A 142 -29.86 -1.13 9.54
CA SER A 142 -30.78 -0.18 10.15
C SER A 142 -32.24 -0.61 10.02
N GLU A 143 -32.62 -1.13 8.85
CA GLU A 143 -33.97 -1.70 8.64
C GLU A 143 -34.27 -2.89 9.57
N LYS A 144 -33.28 -3.78 9.76
CA LYS A 144 -33.43 -4.91 10.69
C LYS A 144 -33.57 -4.45 12.14
N ILE A 145 -32.77 -3.48 12.56
CA ILE A 145 -32.86 -2.88 13.89
C ILE A 145 -34.25 -2.21 14.07
N ALA A 146 -34.67 -1.39 13.09
CA ALA A 146 -35.96 -0.71 13.17
C ALA A 146 -37.12 -1.70 13.25
N THR A 147 -37.05 -2.82 12.52
CA THR A 147 -38.03 -3.90 12.58
C THR A 147 -38.06 -4.57 13.94
N ALA A 148 -36.90 -4.84 14.55
CA ALA A 148 -36.80 -5.46 15.86
C ALA A 148 -37.28 -4.55 17.00
N LEU A 149 -37.18 -3.24 16.85
CA LEU A 149 -37.61 -2.25 17.86
C LEU A 149 -39.10 -1.89 17.74
N ARG A 150 -39.79 -2.30 16.68
CA ARG A 150 -41.24 -2.07 16.48
C ARG A 150 -42.13 -3.17 17.07
N VAL A 151 -41.59 -4.05 17.90
CA VAL A 151 -42.32 -5.10 18.64
C VAL A 151 -43.08 -4.55 19.82
#